data_9e5c2923edfde6127c8c66baee8d2e0d
#
_entry.id   9e5c2923edfde6127c8c66baee8d2e0d
#
_cell.length_a   1.000
_cell.length_b   1.000
_cell.length_c   1.000
_cell.angle_alpha   90.00
_cell.angle_beta   90.00
_cell.angle_gamma   90.00
#
_symmetry.space_group_name_H-M   'P 1'
#
loop_
_entity.id
_entity.type
_entity.pdbx_description
1 polymer ?
#
loop_
_entity_poly.entity_id
_entity_poly.type
_entity_poly.pdbx_seq_one_letter_code
_entity_poly.pdbx_strand_id
1 'polypeptide(L)'
;MIQISNEDNMELMKRYPDNYFELAIVDPEYGIGADKPSRKPNKCKQSNGTVLNVKSPNYTHKNWDSKPADSRYFDELKRVSKNQIIWGVNYYDYNLTGGRIIWDKLNDSSDQFDCEIAYNSLNKRTDIVRYMWRGMFQGLSITKNAHKALIQQGNKSKNEKRIHPTQKPVKLYEWLLINYAKEGDKILDTHLGSGSIAIACHNLKFDLTACELDKDYFDAAMLRLRIHQMQKTLF
;
A
#
# COMPACT_ATOMS: atom_id res chain seq x y z
N MET A 1 5.84 4.35 -18.68
CA MET A 1 7.26 4.18 -18.18
C MET A 1 7.25 4.13 -16.67
N ILE A 2 8.13 3.30 -16.03
CA ILE A 2 8.25 3.25 -14.56
C ILE A 2 9.63 3.79 -14.18
N GLN A 3 9.65 4.88 -13.40
CA GLN A 3 10.86 5.54 -12.92
C GLN A 3 10.84 5.51 -11.38
N ILE A 4 11.83 4.89 -10.76
CA ILE A 4 11.92 4.74 -9.32
C ILE A 4 13.33 5.10 -8.88
N SER A 5 13.44 5.93 -7.84
CA SER A 5 14.71 6.40 -7.29
C SER A 5 14.83 6.14 -5.79
N ASN A 6 16.06 5.95 -5.31
CA ASN A 6 16.33 5.87 -3.88
C ASN A 6 16.72 7.26 -3.39
N GLU A 7 15.75 8.02 -2.88
CA GLU A 7 15.94 9.41 -2.44
C GLU A 7 14.79 9.89 -1.54
N ASP A 8 14.97 11.05 -0.97
CA ASP A 8 13.96 11.77 -0.19
C ASP A 8 12.80 12.24 -1.07
N ASN A 9 11.57 12.17 -0.56
CA ASN A 9 10.35 12.52 -1.29
C ASN A 9 10.27 14.01 -1.64
N MET A 10 10.75 14.91 -0.76
CA MET A 10 10.78 16.35 -1.01
C MET A 10 11.76 16.69 -2.12
N GLU A 11 12.93 16.02 -2.17
CA GLU A 11 13.91 16.21 -3.26
C GLU A 11 13.37 15.66 -4.60
N LEU A 12 12.61 14.56 -4.57
CA LEU A 12 11.92 14.08 -5.76
C LEU A 12 10.93 15.13 -6.26
N MET A 13 9.98 15.55 -5.41
CA MET A 13 8.89 16.44 -5.79
C MET A 13 9.37 17.82 -6.27
N LYS A 14 10.42 18.35 -5.67
CA LYS A 14 11.02 19.64 -6.03
C LYS A 14 11.44 19.76 -7.50
N ARG A 15 11.71 18.64 -8.18
CA ARG A 15 12.11 18.63 -9.60
C ARG A 15 10.95 18.80 -10.57
N TYR A 16 9.72 18.67 -10.09
CA TYR A 16 8.55 18.70 -10.95
C TYR A 16 7.77 20.03 -10.82
N PRO A 17 7.25 20.55 -11.93
CA PRO A 17 6.42 21.74 -11.90
C PRO A 17 5.05 21.45 -11.25
N ASP A 18 4.30 22.51 -10.96
CA ASP A 18 2.95 22.42 -10.43
C ASP A 18 2.05 21.59 -11.35
N ASN A 19 1.23 20.73 -10.74
CA ASN A 19 0.24 19.89 -11.43
C ASN A 19 0.84 18.96 -12.52
N TYR A 20 2.08 18.55 -12.36
CA TYR A 20 2.76 17.67 -13.34
C TYR A 20 2.15 16.27 -13.37
N PHE A 21 1.77 15.72 -12.21
CA PHE A 21 1.15 14.40 -12.09
C PHE A 21 -0.37 14.52 -12.10
N GLU A 22 -1.03 13.64 -12.83
CA GLU A 22 -2.49 13.56 -12.84
C GLU A 22 -3.04 13.04 -11.54
N LEU A 23 -2.34 12.05 -10.93
CA LEU A 23 -2.77 11.42 -9.69
C LEU A 23 -1.56 11.01 -8.84
N ALA A 24 -1.54 11.45 -7.58
CA ALA A 24 -0.66 10.90 -6.56
C ALA A 24 -1.41 9.82 -5.76
N ILE A 25 -0.83 8.64 -5.57
CA ILE A 25 -1.33 7.58 -4.69
C ILE A 25 -0.23 7.27 -3.70
N VAL A 26 -0.38 7.73 -2.46
CA VAL A 26 0.71 7.74 -1.47
C VAL A 26 0.28 7.13 -0.13
N ASP A 27 1.26 6.55 0.57
CA ASP A 27 1.10 5.93 1.89
C ASP A 27 2.20 6.45 2.85
N PRO A 28 2.12 7.74 3.26
CA PRO A 28 3.13 8.35 4.12
C PRO A 28 3.13 7.75 5.53
N GLU A 29 4.16 8.05 6.30
CA GLU A 29 4.30 7.61 7.69
C GLU A 29 3.12 8.07 8.56
N TYR A 30 2.59 7.15 9.38
CA TYR A 30 1.46 7.42 10.28
C TYR A 30 1.88 7.89 11.67
N GLY A 31 3.14 7.68 12.06
CA GLY A 31 3.64 8.00 13.40
C GLY A 31 3.16 7.04 14.49
N ILE A 32 2.77 5.82 14.14
CA ILE A 32 2.25 4.81 15.07
C ILE A 32 3.28 3.74 15.44
N GLY A 33 4.51 3.86 14.92
CA GLY A 33 5.60 2.92 15.19
C GLY A 33 5.39 1.55 14.55
N ALA A 34 4.81 1.50 13.35
CA ALA A 34 4.56 0.26 12.59
C ALA A 34 5.85 -0.45 12.15
N ASP A 35 7.00 0.23 12.21
CA ASP A 35 8.33 -0.30 11.95
C ASP A 35 8.93 -1.09 13.12
N LYS A 36 8.28 -1.07 14.30
CA LYS A 36 8.78 -1.79 15.47
C LYS A 36 8.56 -3.29 15.32
N PRO A 37 9.55 -4.12 15.66
CA PRO A 37 9.40 -5.55 15.58
C PRO A 37 8.27 -6.02 16.51
N SER A 38 7.44 -6.96 16.03
CA SER A 38 6.42 -7.59 16.86
C SER A 38 7.09 -8.24 18.08
N ARG A 39 6.75 -7.76 19.29
CA ARG A 39 7.38 -8.20 20.54
C ARG A 39 6.94 -9.60 21.01
N LYS A 40 5.95 -10.23 20.38
CA LYS A 40 5.43 -11.54 20.81
C LYS A 40 5.56 -12.55 19.68
N PRO A 41 6.15 -13.74 19.96
CA PRO A 41 5.99 -14.85 19.03
C PRO A 41 4.48 -15.16 18.96
N ASN A 42 3.90 -15.06 17.76
CA ASN A 42 2.50 -15.38 17.56
C ASN A 42 2.30 -16.88 17.81
N LYS A 43 1.71 -17.21 18.96
CA LYS A 43 1.25 -18.57 19.26
C LYS A 43 -0.14 -18.72 18.65
N CYS A 44 -0.26 -19.53 17.64
CA CYS A 44 -1.56 -19.88 17.04
C CYS A 44 -2.03 -21.22 17.61
N LYS A 45 -3.13 -21.21 18.37
CA LYS A 45 -3.78 -22.44 18.85
C LYS A 45 -4.64 -22.99 17.73
N GLN A 46 -4.33 -24.20 17.27
CA GLN A 46 -5.12 -24.90 16.27
C GLN A 46 -6.39 -25.50 16.88
N SER A 47 -7.38 -25.85 16.03
CA SER A 47 -8.63 -26.49 16.44
C SER A 47 -8.42 -27.82 17.21
N ASN A 48 -7.31 -28.49 16.97
CA ASN A 48 -6.91 -29.72 17.69
C ASN A 48 -6.19 -29.48 19.01
N GLY A 49 -6.10 -28.20 19.48
CA GLY A 49 -5.43 -27.83 20.72
C GLY A 49 -3.92 -27.62 20.61
N THR A 50 -3.29 -27.96 19.49
CA THR A 50 -1.85 -27.77 19.28
C THR A 50 -1.50 -26.30 19.14
N VAL A 51 -0.44 -25.86 19.82
CA VAL A 51 0.05 -24.48 19.73
C VAL A 51 1.23 -24.43 18.76
N LEU A 52 1.05 -23.73 17.64
CA LEU A 52 2.13 -23.46 16.69
C LEU A 52 2.79 -22.13 16.99
N ASN A 53 4.11 -22.11 17.05
CA ASN A 53 4.88 -20.88 17.04
C ASN A 53 4.99 -20.38 15.59
N VAL A 54 4.22 -19.33 15.26
CA VAL A 54 4.34 -18.68 13.96
C VAL A 54 5.52 -17.72 14.03
N LYS A 55 6.57 -17.95 13.25
CA LYS A 55 7.66 -16.99 13.12
C LYS A 55 7.11 -15.75 12.41
N SER A 56 7.03 -14.64 13.14
CA SER A 56 6.81 -13.35 12.51
C SER A 56 8.00 -13.02 11.60
N PRO A 57 7.78 -12.42 10.43
CA PRO A 57 8.88 -11.91 9.62
C PRO A 57 9.74 -10.96 10.48
N ASN A 58 11.04 -11.18 10.48
CA ASN A 58 11.97 -10.35 11.26
C ASN A 58 12.33 -9.13 10.42
N TYR A 59 11.55 -8.06 10.52
CA TYR A 59 11.91 -6.78 9.93
C TYR A 59 12.90 -6.05 10.85
N THR A 60 13.97 -5.51 10.28
CA THR A 60 14.92 -4.67 11.03
C THR A 60 14.19 -3.39 11.45
N HIS A 61 14.28 -3.04 12.74
CA HIS A 61 13.74 -1.78 13.24
C HIS A 61 14.49 -0.61 12.63
N LYS A 62 13.79 0.32 11.98
CA LYS A 62 14.39 1.41 11.21
C LYS A 62 13.96 2.82 11.63
N ASN A 63 13.00 2.92 12.55
CA ASN A 63 12.50 4.18 13.12
C ASN A 63 11.89 5.18 12.10
N TRP A 64 11.46 4.68 10.92
CA TRP A 64 10.85 5.55 9.90
C TRP A 64 9.41 5.98 10.27
N ASP A 65 8.66 5.20 11.06
CA ASP A 65 7.30 5.51 11.48
C ASP A 65 7.23 6.11 12.89
N SER A 66 8.18 6.98 13.23
CA SER A 66 8.25 7.64 14.55
C SER A 66 7.39 8.88 14.67
N LYS A 67 7.07 9.52 13.54
CA LYS A 67 6.25 10.73 13.44
C LYS A 67 5.40 10.66 12.15
N PRO A 68 4.19 11.23 12.13
CA PRO A 68 3.42 11.35 10.90
C PRO A 68 4.05 12.37 9.96
N ALA A 69 3.73 12.23 8.67
CA ALA A 69 4.09 13.22 7.66
C ALA A 69 3.58 14.63 8.03
N ASP A 70 4.38 15.66 7.80
CA ASP A 70 4.08 17.03 8.18
C ASP A 70 3.31 17.83 7.09
N SER A 71 2.87 19.04 7.44
CA SER A 71 2.11 19.90 6.52
C SER A 71 2.87 20.25 5.25
N ARG A 72 4.19 20.46 5.32
CA ARG A 72 5.04 20.82 4.17
C ARG A 72 5.03 19.72 3.12
N TYR A 73 5.02 18.47 3.56
CA TYR A 73 4.89 17.34 2.65
C TYR A 73 3.57 17.37 1.89
N PHE A 74 2.43 17.59 2.58
CA PHE A 74 1.12 17.65 1.93
C PHE A 74 0.96 18.85 1.01
N ASP A 75 1.54 19.99 1.36
CA ASP A 75 1.53 21.19 0.52
C ASP A 75 2.29 20.93 -0.79
N GLU A 76 3.47 20.30 -0.70
CA GLU A 76 4.28 19.97 -1.87
C GLU A 76 3.63 18.87 -2.73
N LEU A 77 3.04 17.85 -2.10
CA LEU A 77 2.28 16.82 -2.80
C LEU A 77 1.12 17.42 -3.61
N LYS A 78 0.39 18.36 -3.02
CA LYS A 78 -0.69 19.09 -3.70
C LYS A 78 -0.18 20.02 -4.80
N ARG A 79 1.01 20.59 -4.63
CA ARG A 79 1.64 21.42 -5.67
C ARG A 79 1.93 20.62 -6.93
N VAL A 80 2.55 19.46 -6.79
CA VAL A 80 3.04 18.68 -7.95
C VAL A 80 1.96 17.80 -8.57
N SER A 81 0.82 17.55 -7.91
CA SER A 81 -0.21 16.64 -8.40
C SER A 81 -1.59 17.28 -8.42
N LYS A 82 -2.35 17.01 -9.50
CA LYS A 82 -3.72 17.52 -9.70
C LYS A 82 -4.70 16.87 -8.72
N ASN A 83 -4.53 15.57 -8.48
CA ASN A 83 -5.39 14.79 -7.59
C ASN A 83 -4.55 13.91 -6.68
N GLN A 84 -5.10 13.57 -5.50
CA GLN A 84 -4.40 12.78 -4.49
C GLN A 84 -5.33 11.70 -3.89
N ILE A 85 -4.76 10.51 -3.70
CA ILE A 85 -5.26 9.47 -2.82
C ILE A 85 -4.19 9.28 -1.75
N ILE A 86 -4.52 9.58 -0.48
CA ILE A 86 -3.57 9.59 0.64
C ILE A 86 -4.08 8.62 1.70
N TRP A 87 -3.36 7.52 1.91
CA TRP A 87 -3.67 6.56 2.96
C TRP A 87 -3.37 7.11 4.35
N GLY A 88 -4.06 6.61 5.37
CA GLY A 88 -3.83 7.01 6.75
C GLY A 88 -4.38 8.38 7.12
N VAL A 89 -5.39 8.87 6.42
CA VAL A 89 -5.98 10.21 6.61
C VAL A 89 -6.38 10.51 8.07
N ASN A 90 -6.66 9.50 8.86
CA ASN A 90 -7.03 9.59 10.28
C ASN A 90 -5.83 9.83 11.22
N TYR A 91 -4.60 9.84 10.72
CA TYR A 91 -3.38 10.04 11.53
C TYR A 91 -2.77 11.43 11.34
N TYR A 92 -3.23 12.22 10.35
CA TYR A 92 -2.62 13.49 10.01
C TYR A 92 -3.42 14.67 10.56
N ASP A 93 -2.72 15.61 11.18
CA ASP A 93 -3.25 16.92 11.54
C ASP A 93 -3.11 17.88 10.35
N TYR A 94 -3.82 17.58 9.26
CA TYR A 94 -3.83 18.35 8.03
C TYR A 94 -5.22 18.33 7.40
N ASN A 95 -5.68 19.47 6.89
CA ASN A 95 -7.02 19.55 6.30
C ASN A 95 -7.10 18.83 4.94
N LEU A 96 -7.70 17.65 4.96
CA LEU A 96 -7.97 16.82 3.79
C LEU A 96 -9.49 16.69 3.60
N THR A 97 -10.10 17.78 3.10
CA THR A 97 -11.54 17.82 2.81
C THR A 97 -11.82 17.21 1.43
N GLY A 98 -12.60 16.11 1.39
CA GLY A 98 -12.90 15.39 0.14
C GLY A 98 -13.59 14.07 0.42
N GLY A 99 -13.54 13.17 -0.56
CA GLY A 99 -14.03 11.81 -0.43
C GLY A 99 -13.15 10.91 0.45
N ARG A 100 -13.62 9.69 0.65
CA ARG A 100 -12.88 8.66 1.40
C ARG A 100 -12.89 7.36 0.61
N ILE A 101 -11.81 6.60 0.76
CA ILE A 101 -11.75 5.22 0.33
C ILE A 101 -11.46 4.37 1.56
N ILE A 102 -12.31 3.39 1.81
CA ILE A 102 -12.16 2.45 2.91
C ILE A 102 -11.66 1.13 2.33
N TRP A 103 -10.49 0.69 2.74
CA TRP A 103 -10.04 -0.67 2.49
C TRP A 103 -10.44 -1.56 3.64
N ASP A 104 -11.51 -2.33 3.47
CA ASP A 104 -11.96 -3.38 4.37
C ASP A 104 -11.09 -4.62 4.16
N LYS A 105 -10.32 -4.99 5.19
CA LYS A 105 -9.37 -6.12 5.15
C LYS A 105 -10.03 -7.44 5.46
N LEU A 106 -11.32 -7.45 5.81
CA LEU A 106 -12.06 -8.64 6.23
C LEU A 106 -11.35 -9.37 7.39
N ASN A 107 -10.90 -8.60 8.37
CA ASN A 107 -10.05 -9.06 9.48
C ASN A 107 -10.84 -9.30 10.77
N ASP A 108 -12.16 -9.40 10.72
CA ASP A 108 -13.03 -9.58 11.88
C ASP A 108 -12.41 -10.57 12.87
N SER A 109 -12.40 -10.19 14.16
CA SER A 109 -11.83 -10.99 15.25
C SER A 109 -10.29 -11.15 15.22
N SER A 110 -9.58 -10.27 14.55
CA SER A 110 -8.12 -10.22 14.52
C SER A 110 -7.59 -9.13 15.45
N ASP A 111 -6.32 -9.21 15.80
CA ASP A 111 -5.57 -8.15 16.49
C ASP A 111 -5.01 -7.08 15.54
N GLN A 112 -5.31 -7.19 14.24
CA GLN A 112 -4.94 -6.22 13.21
C GLN A 112 -6.11 -5.27 12.94
N PHE A 113 -5.82 -4.08 12.43
CA PHE A 113 -6.86 -3.14 12.00
C PHE A 113 -7.80 -3.77 10.98
N ASP A 114 -9.11 -3.60 11.19
CA ASP A 114 -10.14 -4.13 10.32
C ASP A 114 -10.16 -3.44 8.96
N CYS A 115 -9.84 -2.15 8.94
CA CYS A 115 -9.80 -1.35 7.72
C CYS A 115 -8.69 -0.29 7.77
N GLU A 116 -8.40 0.27 6.60
CA GLU A 116 -7.62 1.51 6.44
C GLU A 116 -8.43 2.51 5.63
N ILE A 117 -8.20 3.80 5.90
CA ILE A 117 -8.94 4.90 5.30
C ILE A 117 -7.98 5.79 4.51
N ALA A 118 -8.31 6.05 3.25
CA ALA A 118 -7.62 7.04 2.45
C ALA A 118 -8.48 8.27 2.19
N TYR A 119 -7.83 9.42 2.09
CA TYR A 119 -8.37 10.62 1.48
C TYR A 119 -8.47 10.43 -0.04
N ASN A 120 -9.49 11.01 -0.65
CA ASN A 120 -9.67 11.05 -2.10
C ASN A 120 -10.08 12.44 -2.54
N SER A 121 -9.24 13.13 -3.31
CA SER A 121 -9.53 14.48 -3.80
C SER A 121 -10.46 14.52 -5.01
N LEU A 122 -10.58 13.40 -5.76
CA LEU A 122 -11.29 13.37 -7.05
C LEU A 122 -12.80 13.53 -6.91
N ASN A 123 -13.36 13.21 -5.75
CA ASN A 123 -14.81 13.33 -5.50
C ASN A 123 -15.09 13.46 -3.99
N LYS A 124 -16.38 13.59 -3.64
CA LYS A 124 -16.84 13.68 -2.23
C LYS A 124 -17.50 12.40 -1.72
N ARG A 125 -17.42 11.31 -2.49
CA ARG A 125 -18.03 10.01 -2.12
C ARG A 125 -17.16 9.30 -1.10
N THR A 126 -17.77 8.33 -0.41
CA THR A 126 -17.05 7.31 0.34
C THR A 126 -17.22 5.99 -0.40
N ASP A 127 -16.12 5.49 -0.94
CA ASP A 127 -16.07 4.22 -1.65
C ASP A 127 -15.43 3.15 -0.76
N ILE A 128 -15.78 1.89 -0.97
CA ILE A 128 -15.25 0.76 -0.20
C ILE A 128 -14.69 -0.30 -1.13
N VAL A 129 -13.47 -0.75 -0.84
CA VAL A 129 -12.84 -1.90 -1.48
C VAL A 129 -12.63 -3.00 -0.46
N ARG A 130 -13.00 -4.24 -0.80
CA ARG A 130 -12.86 -5.40 0.07
C ARG A 130 -11.82 -6.35 -0.50
N TYR A 131 -10.75 -6.52 0.23
CA TYR A 131 -9.68 -7.45 -0.14
C TYR A 131 -9.01 -7.99 1.12
N MET A 132 -9.12 -9.29 1.35
CA MET A 132 -8.54 -9.91 2.53
C MET A 132 -7.02 -9.85 2.50
N TRP A 133 -6.44 -9.36 3.59
CA TRP A 133 -4.99 -9.21 3.74
C TRP A 133 -4.53 -9.55 5.14
N ARG A 134 -4.69 -10.81 5.53
CA ARG A 134 -4.43 -11.30 6.88
C ARG A 134 -3.40 -12.43 6.85
N GLY A 135 -2.15 -12.14 7.18
CA GLY A 135 -1.10 -13.17 7.24
C GLY A 135 -1.03 -14.01 5.98
N MET A 136 -1.38 -15.29 6.08
CA MET A 136 -1.42 -16.22 4.94
C MET A 136 -2.73 -16.17 4.15
N PHE A 137 -3.72 -15.41 4.60
CA PHE A 137 -5.01 -15.29 3.93
C PHE A 137 -5.02 -14.00 3.11
N GLN A 138 -5.12 -14.17 1.80
CA GLN A 138 -5.15 -13.08 0.83
C GLN A 138 -6.23 -13.38 -0.19
N GLY A 139 -6.97 -12.39 -0.65
CA GLY A 139 -7.90 -12.59 -1.72
C GLY A 139 -9.09 -11.62 -1.78
N LEU A 140 -9.88 -11.75 -2.83
CA LEU A 140 -11.13 -11.03 -3.02
C LEU A 140 -12.27 -11.74 -2.27
N SER A 141 -13.07 -10.98 -1.52
CA SER A 141 -14.37 -11.46 -1.09
C SER A 141 -15.35 -11.25 -2.22
N ILE A 142 -15.79 -12.34 -2.85
CA ILE A 142 -16.75 -12.30 -3.97
C ILE A 142 -18.18 -12.50 -3.46
N THR A 143 -18.40 -12.80 -2.18
CA THR A 143 -19.74 -13.07 -1.68
C THR A 143 -20.48 -11.80 -1.30
N LYS A 144 -21.76 -11.72 -1.68
CA LYS A 144 -22.72 -10.69 -1.26
C LYS A 144 -22.90 -10.63 0.28
N ASN A 145 -22.50 -11.68 0.99
CA ASN A 145 -22.49 -11.76 2.44
C ASN A 145 -21.08 -11.41 2.94
N ALA A 146 -20.86 -10.17 3.28
CA ALA A 146 -19.59 -9.64 3.80
C ALA A 146 -19.05 -10.38 5.05
N HIS A 147 -19.90 -11.17 5.73
CA HIS A 147 -19.55 -11.92 6.94
C HIS A 147 -18.88 -13.28 6.69
N LYS A 148 -18.84 -13.76 5.46
CA LYS A 148 -18.05 -14.94 5.10
C LYS A 148 -16.88 -14.48 4.25
N ALA A 149 -15.82 -14.07 4.93
CA ALA A 149 -14.52 -13.97 4.28
C ALA A 149 -14.27 -15.28 3.56
N LEU A 150 -14.18 -15.23 2.23
CA LEU A 150 -13.75 -16.38 1.48
C LEU A 150 -12.34 -16.69 1.94
N ILE A 151 -12.20 -17.74 2.75
CA ILE A 151 -10.94 -18.39 2.97
C ILE A 151 -10.38 -18.60 1.56
N GLN A 152 -9.20 -18.10 1.32
CA GLN A 152 -8.52 -18.30 0.07
C GLN A 152 -8.56 -19.80 -0.25
N GLN A 153 -9.44 -20.18 -1.15
CA GLN A 153 -9.41 -21.51 -1.75
C GLN A 153 -8.29 -21.46 -2.80
N GLY A 154 -7.10 -21.88 -2.43
CA GLY A 154 -6.06 -21.85 -3.40
C GLY A 154 -4.66 -22.14 -2.87
N ASN A 155 -3.78 -22.32 -3.80
CA ASN A 155 -2.38 -22.61 -3.56
C ASN A 155 -1.70 -21.38 -2.92
N LYS A 156 -1.26 -21.51 -1.68
CA LYS A 156 -0.50 -20.49 -0.93
C LYS A 156 0.75 -20.00 -1.66
N SER A 157 1.27 -20.77 -2.63
CA SER A 157 2.39 -20.34 -3.47
C SER A 157 2.06 -19.14 -4.37
N LYS A 158 0.77 -18.85 -4.59
CA LYS A 158 0.29 -17.69 -5.34
C LYS A 158 0.11 -16.43 -4.49
N ASN A 159 0.32 -16.51 -3.17
CA ASN A 159 0.25 -15.35 -2.30
C ASN A 159 1.37 -14.38 -2.61
N GLU A 160 1.08 -13.09 -2.52
CA GLU A 160 2.12 -12.08 -2.53
C GLU A 160 3.04 -12.26 -1.30
N LYS A 161 4.34 -12.37 -1.55
CA LYS A 161 5.34 -12.39 -0.49
C LYS A 161 5.44 -10.98 0.11
N ARG A 162 5.32 -10.88 1.43
CA ARG A 162 5.51 -9.62 2.14
C ARG A 162 7.00 -9.34 2.32
N ILE A 163 7.43 -8.15 1.89
CA ILE A 163 8.79 -7.64 2.04
C ILE A 163 8.85 -6.38 2.91
N HIS A 164 7.69 -5.79 3.23
CA HIS A 164 7.56 -4.60 4.06
C HIS A 164 6.48 -4.82 5.15
N PRO A 165 6.65 -4.29 6.38
CA PRO A 165 5.71 -4.54 7.49
C PRO A 165 4.30 -4.04 7.20
N THR A 166 4.16 -2.88 6.56
CA THR A 166 2.88 -2.25 6.21
C THR A 166 2.49 -2.46 4.75
N GLN A 167 3.07 -3.46 4.07
CA GLN A 167 2.79 -3.72 2.65
C GLN A 167 1.31 -3.81 2.34
N LYS A 168 0.85 -2.96 1.43
CA LYS A 168 -0.48 -3.06 0.80
C LYS A 168 -0.43 -4.02 -0.41
N PRO A 169 -1.52 -4.74 -0.73
CA PRO A 169 -1.54 -5.68 -1.84
C PRO A 169 -1.54 -5.00 -3.21
N VAL A 170 -0.94 -5.63 -4.22
CA VAL A 170 -0.98 -5.15 -5.61
C VAL A 170 -2.41 -4.94 -6.09
N LYS A 171 -3.33 -5.85 -5.74
CA LYS A 171 -4.75 -5.78 -6.14
C LYS A 171 -5.47 -4.54 -5.62
N LEU A 172 -5.07 -3.99 -4.47
CA LEU A 172 -5.60 -2.73 -3.97
C LEU A 172 -5.20 -1.57 -4.89
N TYR A 173 -3.93 -1.51 -5.29
CA TYR A 173 -3.45 -0.48 -6.22
C TYR A 173 -4.03 -0.64 -7.64
N GLU A 174 -4.19 -1.87 -8.13
CA GLU A 174 -4.89 -2.11 -9.40
C GLU A 174 -6.33 -1.60 -9.33
N TRP A 175 -7.05 -1.86 -8.24
CA TRP A 175 -8.40 -1.34 -8.04
C TRP A 175 -8.43 0.20 -8.01
N LEU A 176 -7.47 0.84 -7.34
CA LEU A 176 -7.35 2.31 -7.32
C LEU A 176 -7.12 2.87 -8.71
N LEU A 177 -6.17 2.32 -9.46
CA LEU A 177 -5.85 2.77 -10.82
C LEU A 177 -7.06 2.60 -11.76
N ILE A 178 -7.75 1.46 -11.73
CA ILE A 178 -8.91 1.20 -12.58
C ILE A 178 -10.07 2.17 -12.30
N ASN A 179 -10.27 2.58 -11.02
CA ASN A 179 -11.41 3.40 -10.64
C ASN A 179 -11.14 4.90 -10.67
N TYR A 180 -9.87 5.32 -10.55
CA TYR A 180 -9.52 6.73 -10.34
C TYR A 180 -8.49 7.30 -11.31
N ALA A 181 -7.78 6.47 -12.07
CA ALA A 181 -6.85 6.91 -13.10
C ALA A 181 -7.42 6.69 -14.51
N LYS A 182 -6.89 7.41 -15.48
CA LYS A 182 -7.24 7.30 -16.90
C LYS A 182 -5.99 6.91 -17.69
N GLU A 183 -6.19 6.31 -18.84
CA GLU A 183 -5.09 6.03 -19.76
C GLU A 183 -4.28 7.31 -20.07
N GLY A 184 -2.96 7.20 -19.95
CA GLY A 184 -2.05 8.33 -20.13
C GLY A 184 -1.77 9.15 -18.88
N ASP A 185 -2.46 8.91 -17.77
CA ASP A 185 -2.18 9.60 -16.50
C ASP A 185 -0.78 9.23 -15.97
N LYS A 186 -0.04 10.25 -15.53
CA LYS A 186 1.22 10.10 -14.81
C LYS A 186 0.94 9.95 -13.34
N ILE A 187 1.36 8.83 -12.77
CA ILE A 187 1.13 8.49 -11.37
C ILE A 187 2.37 8.86 -10.54
N LEU A 188 2.16 9.40 -9.35
CA LEU A 188 3.20 9.68 -8.36
C LEU A 188 3.00 8.80 -7.13
N ASP A 189 4.11 8.19 -6.65
CA ASP A 189 4.18 7.60 -5.32
C ASP A 189 5.49 8.02 -4.62
N THR A 190 5.36 8.69 -3.51
CA THR A 190 6.48 9.26 -2.75
C THR A 190 6.96 8.36 -1.60
N HIS A 191 6.30 7.23 -1.37
CA HIS A 191 6.59 6.27 -0.30
C HIS A 191 6.40 4.84 -0.81
N LEU A 192 7.27 4.44 -1.75
CA LEU A 192 7.13 3.20 -2.54
C LEU A 192 7.01 1.94 -1.67
N GLY A 193 7.73 1.87 -0.56
CA GLY A 193 7.74 0.75 0.37
C GLY A 193 8.02 -0.59 -0.32
N SER A 194 7.00 -1.43 -0.43
CA SER A 194 7.14 -2.74 -1.07
C SER A 194 7.09 -2.74 -2.60
N GLY A 195 6.84 -1.62 -3.26
CA GLY A 195 6.68 -1.54 -4.72
C GLY A 195 5.39 -2.14 -5.26
N SER A 196 4.36 -2.31 -4.45
CA SER A 196 3.09 -2.89 -4.91
C SER A 196 2.42 -2.03 -5.98
N ILE A 197 2.48 -0.70 -5.85
CA ILE A 197 1.96 0.23 -6.87
C ILE A 197 2.76 0.12 -8.18
N ALA A 198 4.09 -0.09 -8.12
CA ALA A 198 4.91 -0.23 -9.32
C ALA A 198 4.51 -1.47 -10.13
N ILE A 199 4.19 -2.57 -9.45
CA ILE A 199 3.66 -3.77 -10.10
C ILE A 199 2.28 -3.51 -10.70
N ALA A 200 1.39 -2.81 -9.99
CA ALA A 200 0.06 -2.47 -10.47
C ALA A 200 0.14 -1.55 -11.73
N CYS A 201 1.00 -0.52 -11.70
CA CYS A 201 1.25 0.35 -12.85
C CYS A 201 1.84 -0.43 -14.04
N HIS A 202 2.76 -1.38 -13.78
CA HIS A 202 3.29 -2.25 -14.84
C HIS A 202 2.18 -3.08 -15.49
N ASN A 203 1.31 -3.72 -14.68
CA ASN A 203 0.22 -4.57 -15.17
C ASN A 203 -0.81 -3.79 -16.01
N LEU A 204 -1.10 -2.55 -15.59
CA LEU A 204 -2.13 -1.71 -16.21
C LEU A 204 -1.57 -0.66 -17.17
N LYS A 205 -0.24 -0.68 -17.41
CA LYS A 205 0.47 0.19 -18.37
C LYS A 205 0.40 1.69 -18.04
N PHE A 206 0.36 2.04 -16.76
CA PHE A 206 0.48 3.42 -16.32
C PHE A 206 1.95 3.86 -16.22
N ASP A 207 2.19 5.14 -16.44
CA ASP A 207 3.45 5.78 -16.15
C ASP A 207 3.53 6.08 -14.64
N LEU A 208 4.63 5.68 -14.00
CA LEU A 208 4.87 5.87 -12.58
C LEU A 208 6.19 6.59 -12.35
N THR A 209 6.16 7.62 -11.52
CA THR A 209 7.34 8.19 -10.85
C THR A 209 7.22 7.88 -9.36
N ALA A 210 8.26 7.29 -8.77
CA ALA A 210 8.22 6.96 -7.35
C ALA A 210 9.59 7.09 -6.68
N CYS A 211 9.60 7.25 -5.36
CA CYS A 211 10.81 7.15 -4.56
C CYS A 211 10.63 6.31 -3.29
N GLU A 212 11.76 5.83 -2.78
CA GLU A 212 11.88 5.15 -1.49
C GLU A 212 13.17 5.65 -0.83
N LEU A 213 13.04 6.15 0.40
CA LEU A 213 14.17 6.67 1.15
C LEU A 213 15.06 5.54 1.68
N ASP A 214 14.43 4.48 2.22
CA ASP A 214 15.16 3.36 2.80
C ASP A 214 15.75 2.47 1.70
N LYS A 215 17.08 2.39 1.68
CA LYS A 215 17.84 1.65 0.65
C LYS A 215 17.50 0.16 0.60
N ASP A 216 17.25 -0.48 1.74
CA ASP A 216 16.97 -1.91 1.78
C ASP A 216 15.56 -2.20 1.24
N TYR A 217 14.57 -1.33 1.57
CA TYR A 217 13.23 -1.42 1.01
C TYR A 217 13.23 -1.08 -0.49
N PHE A 218 14.00 -0.07 -0.90
CA PHE A 218 14.19 0.24 -2.31
C PHE A 218 14.73 -0.98 -3.08
N ASP A 219 15.83 -1.58 -2.62
CA ASP A 219 16.45 -2.72 -3.30
C ASP A 219 15.50 -3.94 -3.36
N ALA A 220 14.78 -4.19 -2.26
CA ALA A 220 13.79 -5.27 -2.20
C ALA A 220 12.61 -5.03 -3.14
N ALA A 221 12.12 -3.80 -3.24
CA ALA A 221 11.03 -3.41 -4.15
C ALA A 221 11.48 -3.54 -5.62
N MET A 222 12.69 -3.07 -5.94
CA MET A 222 13.25 -3.17 -7.29
C MET A 222 13.47 -4.62 -7.72
N LEU A 223 13.96 -5.47 -6.81
CA LEU A 223 14.08 -6.91 -7.07
C LEU A 223 12.72 -7.55 -7.32
N ARG A 224 11.70 -7.22 -6.49
CA ARG A 224 10.33 -7.73 -6.62
C ARG A 224 9.72 -7.32 -7.97
N LEU A 225 9.85 -6.05 -8.37
CA LEU A 225 9.36 -5.55 -9.65
C LEU A 225 10.06 -6.26 -10.82
N ARG A 226 11.39 -6.40 -10.77
CA ARG A 226 12.17 -7.09 -11.81
C ARG A 226 11.73 -8.55 -11.98
N ILE A 227 11.57 -9.29 -10.88
CA ILE A 227 11.08 -10.68 -10.92
C ILE A 227 9.69 -10.73 -11.56
N HIS A 228 8.80 -9.80 -11.21
CA HIS A 228 7.46 -9.74 -11.79
C HIS A 228 7.50 -9.48 -13.30
N GLN A 229 8.32 -8.53 -13.75
CA GLN A 229 8.48 -8.20 -15.17
C GLN A 229 9.06 -9.37 -15.99
N MET A 230 9.93 -10.20 -15.37
CA MET A 230 10.51 -11.38 -16.02
C MET A 230 9.53 -12.55 -16.10
N GLN A 231 8.46 -12.56 -15.31
CA GLN A 231 7.42 -13.57 -15.45
C GLN A 231 6.74 -13.36 -16.79
N LYS A 232 7.12 -14.17 -17.78
CA LYS A 232 6.40 -14.23 -19.05
C LYS A 232 4.98 -14.65 -18.74
N THR A 233 4.02 -13.81 -19.04
CA THR A 233 2.64 -14.25 -19.15
C THR A 233 2.63 -15.34 -20.21
N LEU A 234 2.46 -16.57 -19.77
CA LEU A 234 2.25 -17.73 -20.63
C LEU A 234 0.81 -17.67 -21.16
N PHE A 235 0.54 -16.67 -22.02
CA PHE A 235 -0.70 -16.64 -22.85
C PHE A 235 -0.55 -15.54 -23.90
#